data_fc99696591c8cd0cacbbbee1b0ecafbe
#
_entry.id   fc99696591c8cd0cacbbbee1b0ecafbe
#
_cell.length_a   1.000
_cell.length_b   1.000
_cell.length_c   1.000
_cell.angle_alpha   90.00
_cell.angle_beta   90.00
_cell.angle_gamma   90.00
#
_symmetry.space_group_name_H-M   'P 1'
#
loop_
_entity.id
_entity.type
_entity.pdbx_description
1 polymer ?
#
loop_
_entity_poly.entity_id
_entity_poly.type
_entity_poly.pdbx_seq_one_letter_code
_entity_poly.pdbx_strand_id
1 'polypeptide(L)'
;AIASHGAKYIGFVFCKESPRFVEPDFVKRIIPHLSNNQKKVGLFVNAKINLIKKITLDLGLDMIQLHGDEDIDFIRNLKALTNRKIIKAIPVRTIQDVKISEEFKNFCDMILFDTKTNNQFGGTGTSFDWKLLKNFKISKKWMIAGGLNINNIKEALETTKPDIVDISSGVETERGIKCEKKIRDFIKYVKNYEKK
;
A
#
# COMPACT_ATOMS: atom_id res chain seq x y z
N ALA A 1 -3.03 15.04 -9.64
CA ALA A 1 -3.76 15.26 -8.40
C ALA A 1 -3.03 14.68 -7.18
N ILE A 2 -2.74 13.34 -7.08
CA ILE A 2 -2.13 12.75 -5.88
C ILE A 2 -0.76 13.38 -5.56
N ALA A 3 0.07 13.54 -6.58
CA ALA A 3 1.42 14.09 -6.44
C ALA A 3 1.43 15.54 -5.95
N SER A 4 0.52 16.39 -6.44
CA SER A 4 0.47 17.81 -6.12
C SER A 4 0.04 18.13 -4.68
N HIS A 5 -0.63 17.20 -3.99
CA HIS A 5 -1.08 17.38 -2.61
C HIS A 5 -0.11 16.85 -1.54
N GLY A 6 1.07 16.34 -1.96
CA GLY A 6 2.16 16.01 -1.06
C GLY A 6 2.07 14.62 -0.40
N ALA A 7 1.48 13.65 -1.10
CA ALA A 7 1.65 12.25 -0.76
C ALA A 7 3.14 11.85 -0.90
N LYS A 8 3.68 11.13 0.07
CA LYS A 8 5.07 10.65 0.05
C LYS A 8 5.26 9.42 -0.85
N TYR A 9 4.23 8.59 -0.96
CA TYR A 9 4.22 7.34 -1.72
C TYR A 9 3.13 7.42 -2.78
N ILE A 10 3.46 7.03 -4.00
CA ILE A 10 2.51 6.95 -5.11
C ILE A 10 2.46 5.51 -5.58
N GLY A 11 1.33 4.84 -5.36
CA GLY A 11 1.10 3.46 -5.74
C GLY A 11 0.58 3.32 -7.17
N PHE A 12 1.16 2.41 -7.93
CA PHE A 12 0.73 1.97 -9.26
C PHE A 12 0.36 0.50 -9.21
N VAL A 13 -0.85 0.16 -9.60
CA VAL A 13 -1.36 -1.21 -9.52
C VAL A 13 -1.13 -1.95 -10.84
N PHE A 14 -0.27 -2.97 -10.81
CA PHE A 14 0.06 -3.80 -11.97
C PHE A 14 -0.61 -5.20 -11.92
N CYS A 15 -1.80 -5.28 -11.33
CA CYS A 15 -2.66 -6.45 -11.30
C CYS A 15 -3.84 -6.22 -12.24
N LYS A 16 -3.92 -6.97 -13.34
CA LYS A 16 -4.93 -6.77 -14.42
C LYS A 16 -6.36 -6.95 -13.95
N GLU A 17 -6.57 -7.79 -12.96
CA GLU A 17 -7.87 -8.08 -12.35
C GLU A 17 -8.38 -6.92 -11.47
N SER A 18 -7.49 -6.00 -11.11
CA SER A 18 -7.86 -4.83 -10.32
C SER A 18 -8.51 -3.75 -11.20
N PRO A 19 -9.61 -3.13 -10.76
CA PRO A 19 -10.18 -1.96 -11.46
C PRO A 19 -9.25 -0.73 -11.42
N ARG A 20 -8.15 -0.81 -10.68
CA ARG A 20 -7.11 0.23 -10.55
C ARG A 20 -5.86 -0.09 -11.36
N PHE A 21 -5.92 -1.13 -12.19
CA PHE A 21 -4.82 -1.51 -13.07
C PHE A 21 -4.38 -0.33 -13.94
N VAL A 22 -3.07 -0.18 -14.08
CA VAL A 22 -2.47 0.80 -14.98
C VAL A 22 -1.42 0.11 -15.86
N GLU A 23 -1.43 0.44 -17.14
CA GLU A 23 -0.40 -0.05 -18.06
C GLU A 23 0.97 0.58 -17.73
N PRO A 24 2.07 -0.20 -17.78
CA PRO A 24 3.41 0.32 -17.53
C PRO A 24 3.78 1.51 -18.42
N ASP A 25 3.39 1.50 -19.69
CA ASP A 25 3.66 2.61 -20.61
C ASP A 25 2.93 3.90 -20.22
N PHE A 26 1.74 3.80 -19.64
CA PHE A 26 1.05 4.96 -19.08
C PHE A 26 1.80 5.51 -17.86
N VAL A 27 2.26 4.64 -16.96
CA VAL A 27 3.04 5.04 -15.78
C VAL A 27 4.36 5.70 -16.19
N LYS A 28 5.04 5.19 -17.21
CA LYS A 28 6.27 5.76 -17.76
C LYS A 28 6.10 7.22 -18.18
N ARG A 29 4.93 7.59 -18.72
CA ARG A 29 4.61 8.99 -19.07
C ARG A 29 4.32 9.88 -17.87
N ILE A 30 3.85 9.29 -16.76
CA ILE A 30 3.50 10.04 -15.55
C ILE A 30 4.71 10.31 -14.66
N ILE A 31 5.65 9.37 -14.57
CA ILE A 31 6.83 9.45 -13.68
C ILE A 31 7.58 10.77 -13.77
N PRO A 32 7.84 11.35 -14.95
CA PRO A 32 8.54 12.64 -15.05
C PRO A 32 7.82 13.81 -14.38
N HIS A 33 6.52 13.69 -14.12
CA HIS A 33 5.71 14.72 -13.45
C HIS A 33 5.63 14.54 -11.92
N LEU A 34 6.26 13.49 -11.38
CA LEU A 34 6.37 13.29 -9.94
C LEU A 34 7.54 14.08 -9.38
N SER A 35 7.42 14.56 -8.14
CA SER A 35 8.53 15.22 -7.47
C SER A 35 9.58 14.19 -6.99
N ASN A 36 10.84 14.62 -6.89
CA ASN A 36 11.95 13.77 -6.44
C ASN A 36 11.75 13.21 -5.01
N ASN A 37 10.93 13.85 -4.21
CA ASN A 37 10.64 13.42 -2.83
C ASN A 37 9.54 12.35 -2.76
N GLN A 38 8.89 12.01 -3.89
CA GLN A 38 7.83 11.01 -3.94
C GLN A 38 8.38 9.64 -4.31
N LYS A 39 8.05 8.63 -3.52
CA LYS A 39 8.46 7.26 -3.75
C LYS A 39 7.44 6.53 -4.62
N LYS A 40 7.91 5.95 -5.71
CA LYS A 40 7.12 5.16 -6.66
C LYS A 40 7.00 3.73 -6.15
N VAL A 41 5.79 3.29 -5.90
CA VAL A 41 5.49 1.94 -5.40
C VAL A 41 4.73 1.15 -6.46
N GLY A 42 5.25 0.01 -6.89
CA GLY A 42 4.53 -0.92 -7.76
C GLY A 42 3.82 -1.97 -6.93
N LEU A 43 2.51 -2.09 -7.09
CA LEU A 43 1.71 -3.13 -6.45
C LEU A 43 1.51 -4.31 -7.40
N PHE A 44 1.84 -5.51 -6.91
CA PHE A 44 1.71 -6.78 -7.63
C PHE A 44 0.96 -7.80 -6.76
N VAL A 45 0.27 -8.71 -7.42
CA VAL A 45 -0.46 -9.82 -6.79
C VAL A 45 -0.11 -11.08 -7.53
N ASN A 46 0.62 -12.01 -6.89
CA ASN A 46 1.02 -13.31 -7.43
C ASN A 46 1.65 -13.24 -8.84
N ALA A 47 2.32 -12.14 -9.15
CA ALA A 47 2.93 -11.94 -10.45
C ALA A 47 4.27 -12.69 -10.57
N LYS A 48 4.61 -13.12 -11.78
CA LYS A 48 5.90 -13.79 -12.06
C LYS A 48 7.06 -12.84 -11.73
N ILE A 49 8.08 -13.35 -11.07
CA ILE A 49 9.24 -12.58 -10.58
C ILE A 49 9.92 -11.78 -11.70
N ASN A 50 10.06 -12.36 -12.89
CA ASN A 50 10.65 -11.70 -14.05
C ASN A 50 9.81 -10.51 -14.56
N LEU A 51 8.48 -10.58 -14.45
CA LEU A 51 7.59 -9.47 -14.79
C LEU A 51 7.76 -8.33 -13.78
N ILE A 52 7.78 -8.65 -12.48
CA ILE A 52 7.99 -7.65 -11.42
C ILE A 52 9.35 -6.98 -11.62
N LYS A 53 10.42 -7.76 -11.84
CA LYS A 53 11.76 -7.24 -12.11
C LYS A 53 11.76 -6.27 -13.30
N LYS A 54 11.19 -6.72 -14.44
CA LYS A 54 11.14 -5.92 -15.66
C LYS A 54 10.45 -4.58 -15.41
N ILE A 55 9.21 -4.58 -14.91
CA ILE A 55 8.44 -3.35 -14.65
C ILE A 55 9.17 -2.45 -13.66
N THR A 56 9.73 -3.03 -12.59
CA THR A 56 10.44 -2.30 -11.54
C THR A 56 11.65 -1.54 -12.09
N LEU A 57 12.43 -2.18 -12.94
CA LEU A 57 13.65 -1.58 -13.51
C LEU A 57 13.29 -0.60 -14.63
N ASP A 58 12.38 -0.95 -15.54
CA ASP A 58 11.98 -0.10 -16.67
C ASP A 58 11.35 1.23 -16.21
N LEU A 59 10.60 1.20 -15.09
CA LEU A 59 9.96 2.39 -14.54
C LEU A 59 10.76 3.07 -13.41
N GLY A 60 11.89 2.49 -12.99
CA GLY A 60 12.67 3.01 -11.87
C GLY A 60 11.84 3.11 -10.59
N LEU A 61 11.05 2.07 -10.27
CA LEU A 61 10.27 2.04 -9.03
C LEU A 61 11.20 2.04 -7.81
N ASP A 62 10.82 2.73 -6.75
CA ASP A 62 11.57 2.77 -5.50
C ASP A 62 11.27 1.59 -4.60
N MET A 63 10.03 1.08 -4.66
CA MET A 63 9.54 0.00 -3.80
C MET A 63 8.60 -0.93 -4.56
N ILE A 64 8.53 -2.17 -4.09
CA ILE A 64 7.63 -3.21 -4.60
C ILE A 64 6.68 -3.60 -3.46
N GLN A 65 5.37 -3.53 -3.70
CA GLN A 65 4.34 -3.99 -2.78
C GLN A 65 3.80 -5.33 -3.29
N LEU A 66 3.96 -6.36 -2.48
CA LEU A 66 3.49 -7.72 -2.73
C LEU A 66 2.18 -7.93 -1.95
N HIS A 67 1.08 -8.09 -2.68
CA HIS A 67 -0.28 -8.12 -2.12
C HIS A 67 -0.99 -9.46 -2.34
N GLY A 68 -0.25 -10.48 -2.75
CA GLY A 68 -0.69 -11.86 -2.93
C GLY A 68 -0.10 -12.80 -1.89
N ASP A 69 0.06 -14.06 -2.28
CA ASP A 69 0.55 -15.16 -1.42
C ASP A 69 2.06 -15.38 -1.55
N GLU A 70 2.80 -14.36 -2.02
CA GLU A 70 4.26 -14.43 -2.21
C GLU A 70 4.94 -14.76 -0.87
N ASP A 71 5.70 -15.87 -0.86
CA ASP A 71 6.40 -16.39 0.31
C ASP A 71 7.76 -15.72 0.54
N ILE A 72 8.45 -16.16 1.59
CA ILE A 72 9.75 -15.61 2.00
C ILE A 72 10.82 -15.85 0.94
N ASP A 73 10.83 -17.00 0.29
CA ASP A 73 11.85 -17.32 -0.71
C ASP A 73 11.63 -16.49 -1.98
N PHE A 74 10.38 -16.25 -2.36
CA PHE A 74 10.06 -15.29 -3.42
C PHE A 74 10.57 -13.88 -3.09
N ILE A 75 10.34 -13.41 -1.86
CA ILE A 75 10.80 -12.08 -1.40
C ILE A 75 12.33 -11.98 -1.45
N ARG A 76 13.06 -12.99 -0.94
CA ARG A 76 14.52 -13.04 -0.99
C ARG A 76 15.06 -12.93 -2.42
N ASN A 77 14.51 -13.77 -3.31
CA ASN A 77 14.91 -13.79 -4.71
C ASN A 77 14.61 -12.45 -5.40
N LEU A 78 13.44 -11.87 -5.16
CA LEU A 78 13.06 -10.59 -5.73
C LEU A 78 13.96 -9.45 -5.24
N LYS A 79 14.31 -9.42 -3.97
CA LYS A 79 15.26 -8.44 -3.41
C LYS A 79 16.64 -8.56 -4.06
N ALA A 80 17.15 -9.77 -4.21
CA ALA A 80 18.43 -10.01 -4.88
C ALA A 80 18.43 -9.54 -6.34
N LEU A 81 17.32 -9.74 -7.06
CA LEU A 81 17.19 -9.38 -8.48
C LEU A 81 16.95 -7.89 -8.73
N THR A 82 16.37 -7.17 -7.79
CA THR A 82 15.93 -5.78 -8.00
C THR A 82 16.66 -4.76 -7.15
N ASN A 83 17.23 -5.19 -6.03
CA ASN A 83 17.79 -4.31 -4.98
C ASN A 83 16.78 -3.23 -4.54
N ARG A 84 15.48 -3.55 -4.49
CA ARG A 84 14.42 -2.62 -4.10
C ARG A 84 13.83 -3.00 -2.73
N LYS A 85 13.26 -1.98 -2.07
CA LYS A 85 12.54 -2.19 -0.82
C LYS A 85 11.24 -2.92 -1.08
N ILE A 86 10.91 -3.86 -0.20
CA ILE A 86 9.70 -4.67 -0.29
C ILE A 86 8.72 -4.28 0.82
N ILE A 87 7.47 -4.08 0.43
CA ILE A 87 6.31 -3.97 1.31
C ILE A 87 5.54 -5.28 1.16
N LYS A 88 5.35 -6.03 2.26
CA LYS A 88 4.47 -7.21 2.24
C LYS A 88 3.11 -6.83 2.80
N ALA A 89 2.07 -7.00 2.03
CA ALA A 89 0.70 -6.85 2.49
C ALA A 89 0.24 -8.13 3.19
N ILE A 90 -0.38 -7.95 4.35
CA ILE A 90 -0.98 -9.00 5.17
C ILE A 90 -2.48 -8.71 5.23
N PRO A 91 -3.33 -9.57 4.64
CA PRO A 91 -4.77 -9.42 4.72
C PRO A 91 -5.27 -9.83 6.11
N VAL A 92 -5.91 -8.89 6.83
CA VAL A 92 -6.33 -9.07 8.24
C VAL A 92 -7.83 -9.25 8.36
N ARG A 93 -8.22 -10.28 9.09
CA ARG A 93 -9.57 -10.51 9.62
C ARG A 93 -9.53 -10.88 11.10
N THR A 94 -8.50 -11.59 11.51
CA THR A 94 -8.30 -12.13 12.87
C THR A 94 -6.93 -11.77 13.41
N ILE A 95 -6.74 -11.97 14.72
CA ILE A 95 -5.42 -11.78 15.34
C ILE A 95 -4.35 -12.76 14.81
N GLN A 96 -4.75 -13.93 14.34
CA GLN A 96 -3.83 -14.89 13.71
C GLN A 96 -3.25 -14.35 12.43
N ASP A 97 -4.07 -13.66 11.61
CA ASP A 97 -3.59 -13.00 10.39
C ASP A 97 -2.53 -11.93 10.74
N VAL A 98 -2.74 -11.17 11.81
CA VAL A 98 -1.75 -10.17 12.26
C VAL A 98 -0.43 -10.82 12.65
N LYS A 99 -0.46 -11.98 13.33
CA LYS A 99 0.76 -12.72 13.76
C LYS A 99 1.59 -13.24 12.58
N ILE A 100 1.00 -13.50 11.42
CA ILE A 100 1.72 -13.89 10.20
C ILE A 100 2.78 -12.83 9.82
N SER A 101 2.55 -11.55 10.14
CA SER A 101 3.54 -10.49 9.86
C SER A 101 4.91 -10.72 10.52
N GLU A 102 4.96 -11.46 11.65
CA GLU A 102 6.20 -11.78 12.34
C GLU A 102 7.13 -12.66 11.51
N GLU A 103 6.57 -13.53 10.65
CA GLU A 103 7.33 -14.39 9.75
C GLU A 103 8.07 -13.56 8.68
N PHE A 104 7.43 -12.47 8.20
CA PHE A 104 7.94 -11.63 7.14
C PHE A 104 8.84 -10.48 7.61
N LYS A 105 8.84 -10.13 8.90
CA LYS A 105 9.50 -8.92 9.42
C LYS A 105 11.00 -8.81 9.09
N ASN A 106 11.69 -9.94 8.97
CA ASN A 106 13.14 -9.97 8.68
C ASN A 106 13.44 -9.94 7.18
N PHE A 107 12.45 -10.18 6.32
CA PHE A 107 12.64 -10.33 4.88
C PHE A 107 12.11 -9.16 4.06
N CYS A 108 11.13 -8.43 4.56
CA CYS A 108 10.62 -7.21 3.93
C CYS A 108 11.08 -5.94 4.67
N ASP A 109 10.89 -4.78 4.05
CA ASP A 109 11.26 -3.47 4.62
C ASP A 109 10.11 -2.82 5.37
N MET A 110 8.87 -3.14 4.98
CA MET A 110 7.64 -2.69 5.63
C MET A 110 6.59 -3.79 5.59
N ILE A 111 5.68 -3.76 6.56
CA ILE A 111 4.43 -4.54 6.57
C ILE A 111 3.27 -3.60 6.28
N LEU A 112 2.34 -4.02 5.45
CA LEU A 112 1.06 -3.36 5.24
C LEU A 112 -0.05 -4.26 5.79
N PHE A 113 -0.84 -3.79 6.74
CA PHE A 113 -2.07 -4.46 7.15
C PHE A 113 -3.25 -3.92 6.36
N ASP A 114 -3.91 -4.80 5.61
CA ASP A 114 -5.09 -4.48 4.80
C ASP A 114 -6.28 -5.35 5.20
N THR A 115 -7.48 -4.91 4.88
CA THR A 115 -8.69 -5.69 5.16
C THR A 115 -8.75 -6.93 4.29
N LYS A 116 -8.89 -8.10 4.92
CA LYS A 116 -9.12 -9.37 4.20
C LYS A 116 -10.53 -9.38 3.61
N THR A 117 -10.63 -9.36 2.31
CA THR A 117 -11.90 -9.42 1.59
C THR A 117 -12.13 -10.78 0.94
N ASN A 118 -13.36 -11.28 0.95
CA ASN A 118 -13.69 -12.50 0.23
C ASN A 118 -13.75 -12.19 -1.27
N ASN A 119 -12.89 -12.82 -2.05
CA ASN A 119 -12.88 -12.82 -3.53
C ASN A 119 -12.80 -11.46 -4.25
N GLN A 120 -12.26 -10.39 -3.64
CA GLN A 120 -12.09 -9.12 -4.34
C GLN A 120 -10.70 -8.53 -4.07
N PHE A 121 -10.07 -8.04 -5.13
CA PHE A 121 -8.79 -7.31 -5.07
C PHE A 121 -8.99 -5.92 -4.44
N GLY A 122 -9.18 -5.87 -3.11
CA GLY A 122 -9.23 -4.65 -2.30
C GLY A 122 -10.37 -3.65 -2.63
N GLY A 123 -10.48 -2.63 -1.80
CA GLY A 123 -11.34 -1.47 -2.09
C GLY A 123 -12.85 -1.67 -1.94
N THR A 124 -13.26 -2.60 -1.08
CA THR A 124 -14.69 -2.82 -0.74
C THR A 124 -15.28 -1.72 0.15
N GLY A 125 -14.42 -0.82 0.69
CA GLY A 125 -14.83 0.22 1.63
C GLY A 125 -15.05 -0.26 3.06
N THR A 126 -14.91 -1.57 3.31
CA THR A 126 -14.97 -2.14 4.67
C THR A 126 -13.59 -2.15 5.32
N SER A 127 -13.55 -1.93 6.64
CA SER A 127 -12.34 -2.01 7.46
C SER A 127 -12.38 -3.26 8.34
N PHE A 128 -11.22 -3.83 8.64
CA PHE A 128 -11.12 -4.84 9.68
C PHE A 128 -11.20 -4.18 11.07
N ASP A 129 -11.39 -4.98 12.13
CA ASP A 129 -11.38 -4.46 13.50
C ASP A 129 -9.96 -4.01 13.89
N TRP A 130 -9.74 -2.70 13.91
CA TRP A 130 -8.44 -2.11 14.24
C TRP A 130 -7.95 -2.41 15.66
N LYS A 131 -8.84 -2.81 16.57
CA LYS A 131 -8.45 -3.25 17.92
C LYS A 131 -7.51 -4.44 17.91
N LEU A 132 -7.50 -5.24 16.82
CA LEU A 132 -6.54 -6.33 16.61
C LEU A 132 -5.10 -5.84 16.59
N LEU A 133 -4.86 -4.56 16.20
CA LEU A 133 -3.52 -3.96 16.16
C LEU A 133 -3.21 -3.09 17.39
N LYS A 134 -4.17 -2.81 18.27
CA LYS A 134 -4.02 -1.85 19.39
C LYS A 134 -2.82 -2.13 20.31
N ASN A 135 -2.52 -3.41 20.54
CA ASN A 135 -1.43 -3.83 21.43
C ASN A 135 -0.36 -4.63 20.69
N PHE A 136 -0.45 -4.69 19.37
CA PHE A 136 0.50 -5.45 18.56
C PHE A 136 1.77 -4.63 18.37
N LYS A 137 2.90 -5.13 18.88
CA LYS A 137 4.20 -4.51 18.73
C LYS A 137 4.92 -5.15 17.55
N ILE A 138 5.09 -4.41 16.48
CA ILE A 138 5.93 -4.82 15.37
C ILE A 138 7.23 -4.02 15.40
N SER A 139 8.36 -4.71 15.28
CA SER A 139 9.70 -4.09 15.28
C SER A 139 10.10 -3.50 13.93
N LYS A 140 9.16 -3.39 13.02
CA LYS A 140 9.35 -2.93 11.64
C LYS A 140 8.42 -1.75 11.36
N LYS A 141 8.80 -0.85 10.45
CA LYS A 141 7.86 0.15 9.92
C LYS A 141 6.66 -0.53 9.30
N TRP A 142 5.49 0.00 9.56
CA TRP A 142 4.27 -0.60 9.09
C TRP A 142 3.23 0.42 8.62
N MET A 143 2.34 -0.06 7.80
CA MET A 143 1.29 0.72 7.15
C MET A 143 -0.06 0.12 7.47
N ILE A 144 -1.07 0.98 7.56
CA ILE A 144 -2.47 0.57 7.63
C ILE A 144 -3.20 0.93 6.34
N ALA A 145 -3.99 -0.01 5.84
CA ALA A 145 -4.88 0.14 4.70
C ALA A 145 -6.25 -0.49 4.99
N GLY A 146 -7.10 -0.58 3.96
CA GLY A 146 -8.41 -1.23 4.02
C GLY A 146 -9.53 -0.32 4.51
N GLY A 147 -10.36 0.12 3.58
CA GLY A 147 -11.57 0.88 3.87
C GLY A 147 -11.39 2.26 4.49
N LEU A 148 -10.15 2.76 4.56
CA LEU A 148 -9.86 4.08 5.13
C LEU A 148 -10.50 5.19 4.29
N ASN A 149 -11.04 6.19 4.98
CA ASN A 149 -11.65 7.39 4.40
C ASN A 149 -11.66 8.53 5.41
N ILE A 150 -12.11 9.71 5.02
CA ILE A 150 -12.09 10.92 5.87
C ILE A 150 -12.92 10.78 7.16
N ASN A 151 -13.94 9.91 7.18
CA ASN A 151 -14.84 9.75 8.32
C ASN A 151 -14.28 8.81 9.39
N ASN A 152 -13.38 7.88 9.01
CA ASN A 152 -12.88 6.84 9.92
C ASN A 152 -11.37 6.93 10.21
N ILE A 153 -10.63 7.78 9.49
CA ILE A 153 -9.17 7.90 9.66
C ILE A 153 -8.75 8.31 11.07
N LYS A 154 -9.55 9.14 11.74
CA LYS A 154 -9.26 9.56 13.14
C LYS A 154 -9.19 8.35 14.05
N GLU A 155 -10.22 7.52 14.04
CA GLU A 155 -10.30 6.31 14.86
C GLU A 155 -9.16 5.33 14.53
N ALA A 156 -8.85 5.14 13.24
CA ALA A 156 -7.76 4.29 12.81
C ALA A 156 -6.42 4.74 13.41
N LEU A 157 -6.09 6.05 13.31
CA LEU A 157 -4.85 6.62 13.83
C LEU A 157 -4.77 6.54 15.35
N GLU A 158 -5.84 6.86 16.07
CA GLU A 158 -5.89 6.82 17.55
C GLU A 158 -5.77 5.39 18.09
N THR A 159 -6.36 4.42 17.39
CA THR A 159 -6.39 3.02 17.81
C THR A 159 -5.07 2.30 17.53
N THR A 160 -4.46 2.54 16.35
CA THR A 160 -3.38 1.69 15.84
C THR A 160 -2.02 2.37 15.81
N LYS A 161 -1.96 3.70 15.69
CA LYS A 161 -0.72 4.50 15.62
C LYS A 161 0.28 3.98 14.56
N PRO A 162 -0.11 3.87 13.29
CA PRO A 162 0.74 3.36 12.23
C PRO A 162 1.82 4.39 11.85
N ASP A 163 2.95 3.92 11.28
CA ASP A 163 3.95 4.81 10.69
C ASP A 163 3.46 5.48 9.41
N ILE A 164 2.59 4.80 8.64
CA ILE A 164 2.13 5.24 7.33
C ILE A 164 0.66 4.83 7.15
N VAL A 165 -0.09 5.69 6.48
CA VAL A 165 -1.46 5.40 6.04
C VAL A 165 -1.47 5.22 4.53
N ASP A 166 -2.05 4.12 4.07
CA ASP A 166 -2.32 3.86 2.65
C ASP A 166 -3.82 3.96 2.36
N ILE A 167 -4.18 4.76 1.38
CA ILE A 167 -5.57 5.00 1.00
C ILE A 167 -5.77 4.83 -0.51
N SER A 168 -6.83 4.10 -0.86
CA SER A 168 -7.22 3.90 -2.25
C SER A 168 -8.68 4.26 -2.48
N SER A 169 -9.63 3.39 -2.15
CA SER A 169 -11.06 3.59 -2.42
C SER A 169 -11.67 4.78 -1.70
N GLY A 170 -11.21 5.10 -0.50
CA GLY A 170 -11.77 6.22 0.29
C GLY A 170 -11.57 7.61 -0.32
N VAL A 171 -10.73 7.74 -1.35
CA VAL A 171 -10.54 8.98 -2.13
C VAL A 171 -11.02 8.84 -3.57
N GLU A 172 -11.88 7.87 -3.86
CA GLU A 172 -12.51 7.67 -5.18
C GLU A 172 -13.91 8.29 -5.22
N THR A 173 -14.31 8.75 -6.40
CA THR A 173 -15.72 9.05 -6.72
C THR A 173 -16.45 7.81 -7.19
N GLU A 174 -15.79 7.06 -8.07
CA GLU A 174 -16.21 5.76 -8.59
C GLU A 174 -15.02 4.81 -8.53
N ARG A 175 -15.28 3.50 -8.61
CA ARG A 175 -14.26 2.47 -8.50
C ARG A 175 -13.14 2.66 -9.54
N GLY A 176 -11.94 2.98 -9.06
CA GLY A 176 -10.77 3.28 -9.89
C GLY A 176 -10.60 4.76 -10.25
N ILE A 177 -11.59 5.63 -10.03
CA ILE A 177 -11.54 7.06 -10.37
C ILE A 177 -11.29 7.90 -9.12
N LYS A 178 -10.08 8.48 -9.01
CA LYS A 178 -9.68 9.29 -7.87
C LYS A 178 -10.31 10.69 -7.90
N CYS A 179 -10.73 11.16 -6.73
CA CYS A 179 -11.28 12.50 -6.52
C CYS A 179 -10.23 13.42 -5.91
N GLU A 180 -9.85 14.47 -6.63
CA GLU A 180 -8.83 15.41 -6.17
C GLU A 180 -9.18 16.09 -4.84
N LYS A 181 -10.43 16.51 -4.67
CA LYS A 181 -10.91 17.10 -3.42
C LYS A 181 -10.74 16.14 -2.24
N LYS A 182 -11.17 14.89 -2.39
CA LYS A 182 -11.04 13.86 -1.33
C LYS A 182 -9.57 13.57 -1.00
N ILE A 183 -8.68 13.53 -2.00
CA ILE A 183 -7.24 13.34 -1.80
C ILE A 183 -6.67 14.48 -0.97
N ARG A 184 -6.92 15.73 -1.38
CA ARG A 184 -6.44 16.93 -0.69
C ARG A 184 -6.91 16.96 0.76
N ASP A 185 -8.21 16.75 0.97
CA ASP A 185 -8.82 16.84 2.29
C ASP A 185 -8.28 15.75 3.23
N PHE A 186 -8.10 14.52 2.73
CA PHE A 186 -7.51 13.41 3.46
C PHE A 186 -6.04 13.66 3.85
N ILE A 187 -5.22 14.06 2.89
CA ILE A 187 -3.79 14.35 3.14
C ILE A 187 -3.64 15.50 4.14
N LYS A 188 -4.44 16.54 4.01
CA LYS A 188 -4.45 17.67 4.97
C LYS A 188 -4.79 17.19 6.37
N TYR A 189 -5.78 16.30 6.51
CA TYR A 189 -6.16 15.75 7.81
C TYR A 189 -5.02 14.97 8.46
N VAL A 190 -4.41 14.03 7.73
CA VAL A 190 -3.31 13.19 8.25
C VAL A 190 -2.10 14.05 8.66
N LYS A 191 -1.69 15.00 7.82
CA LYS A 191 -0.58 15.92 8.14
C LYS A 191 -0.83 16.78 9.38
N ASN A 192 -2.06 17.19 9.60
CA ASN A 192 -2.41 17.96 10.81
C ASN A 192 -2.46 17.09 12.07
N TYR A 193 -2.77 15.81 11.92
CA TYR A 193 -2.74 14.84 13.01
C TYR A 193 -1.30 14.55 13.48
N GLU A 194 -0.35 14.41 12.55
CA GLU A 194 1.08 14.16 12.83
C GLU A 194 1.76 15.33 13.60
N LYS A 195 1.18 16.54 13.58
CA LYS A 195 1.73 17.73 14.24
C LYS A 195 1.26 17.91 15.69
N LYS A 196 0.34 17.07 16.15
CA LYS A 196 -0.16 17.08 17.54
C LYS A 196 0.58 16.10 18.42
#